data_ba0668e674e136e99a363e30c143eefa
#
_entry.id   ba0668e674e136e99a363e30c143eefa
#
_cell.length_a   1.000
_cell.length_b   1.000
_cell.length_c   1.000
_cell.angle_alpha   90.00
_cell.angle_beta   90.00
_cell.angle_gamma   90.00
#
_symmetry.space_group_name_H-M   'P 1'
#
loop_
_entity.id
_entity.type
_entity.pdbx_description
1 polymer ?
#
loop_
_entity_poly.entity_id
_entity_poly.type
_entity_poly.pdbx_seq_one_letter_code
_entity_poly.pdbx_strand_id
1 'polypeptide(L)'
;MSGDIFKVVLLGESGVGKTSIISQFVDQIFQQDLQISTGGTFSSKTLIYGNNKQIKFEIWDTAGQERYRSLTTMFYKEANAAILVYDITVEDSFEQLQSYWFTQVKEAAPENIILVICANKSDLLKQEKVDEEVARKFAEDNNAIFCSTSAKNAHGINDLFFQIAKKYTGCDDVRIKKDDEDIPIEEEENQNENANKIGTVKISTIKTVNNNEKKKKCC
;
A
#
# COMPACT_ATOMS: atom_id res chain seq x y z
N MET A 1 15.07 -8.33 -9.43
CA MET A 1 14.95 -7.25 -8.42
C MET A 1 13.58 -7.39 -7.78
N SER A 2 13.47 -7.21 -6.46
CA SER A 2 12.18 -7.17 -5.79
C SER A 2 11.37 -6.01 -6.38
N GLY A 3 10.09 -6.25 -6.72
CA GLY A 3 9.20 -5.18 -7.17
C GLY A 3 9.24 -3.98 -6.21
N ASP A 4 8.91 -2.79 -6.71
CA ASP A 4 8.94 -1.57 -5.90
C ASP A 4 8.10 -1.74 -4.63
N ILE A 5 8.69 -1.42 -3.49
CA ILE A 5 7.98 -1.41 -2.21
C ILE A 5 7.22 -0.09 -2.11
N PHE A 6 5.94 -0.20 -1.87
CA PHE A 6 5.03 0.93 -1.74
C PHE A 6 4.36 0.90 -0.36
N LYS A 7 4.76 1.82 0.50
CA LYS A 7 4.27 1.89 1.88
C LYS A 7 2.95 2.64 1.97
N VAL A 8 1.92 1.96 2.47
CA VAL A 8 0.57 2.50 2.72
C VAL A 8 0.29 2.50 4.20
N VAL A 9 -0.20 3.59 4.74
CA VAL A 9 -0.61 3.70 6.14
C VAL A 9 -2.10 4.02 6.25
N LEU A 10 -2.82 3.33 7.15
CA LEU A 10 -4.20 3.65 7.49
C LEU A 10 -4.25 4.44 8.79
N LEU A 11 -4.93 5.57 8.77
CA LEU A 11 -5.07 6.50 9.88
C LEU A 11 -6.55 6.81 10.13
N GLY A 12 -6.92 7.19 11.33
CA GLY A 12 -8.29 7.50 11.73
C GLY A 12 -8.59 7.01 13.13
N GLU A 13 -9.75 7.38 13.64
CA GLU A 13 -10.18 7.06 15.01
C GLU A 13 -10.33 5.55 15.26
N SER A 14 -10.42 5.19 16.53
CA SER A 14 -10.70 3.80 16.91
C SER A 14 -12.09 3.37 16.44
N GLY A 15 -12.21 2.14 15.93
CA GLY A 15 -13.50 1.58 15.52
C GLY A 15 -14.00 1.99 14.12
N VAL A 16 -13.29 2.87 13.38
CA VAL A 16 -13.69 3.25 12.01
C VAL A 16 -13.51 2.12 10.99
N GLY A 17 -12.76 1.05 11.33
CA GLY A 17 -12.63 -0.15 10.53
C GLY A 17 -11.34 -0.26 9.72
N LYS A 18 -10.24 0.38 10.13
CA LYS A 18 -8.93 0.27 9.46
C LYS A 18 -8.46 -1.18 9.31
N THR A 19 -8.40 -1.91 10.41
CA THR A 19 -8.03 -3.34 10.44
C THR A 19 -8.94 -4.18 9.54
N SER A 20 -10.26 -3.90 9.57
CA SER A 20 -11.23 -4.63 8.75
C SER A 20 -11.03 -4.38 7.25
N ILE A 21 -10.66 -3.14 6.85
CA ILE A 21 -10.33 -2.81 5.45
C ILE A 21 -9.11 -3.63 5.01
N ILE A 22 -8.07 -3.69 5.85
CA ILE A 22 -6.84 -4.43 5.53
C ILE A 22 -7.13 -5.93 5.42
N SER A 23 -7.79 -6.51 6.41
CA SER A 23 -8.15 -7.94 6.39
C SER A 23 -9.02 -8.29 5.18
N GLN A 24 -9.96 -7.42 4.81
CA GLN A 24 -10.78 -7.62 3.63
C GLN A 24 -9.97 -7.54 2.33
N PHE A 25 -9.00 -6.63 2.24
CA PHE A 25 -8.15 -6.50 1.05
C PHE A 25 -7.14 -7.65 0.93
N VAL A 26 -6.47 -8.00 2.03
CA VAL A 26 -5.37 -8.98 2.02
C VAL A 26 -5.90 -10.41 2.04
N ASP A 27 -6.79 -10.71 2.98
CA ASP A 27 -7.24 -12.07 3.30
C ASP A 27 -8.64 -12.38 2.78
N GLN A 28 -9.38 -11.37 2.29
CA GLN A 28 -10.78 -11.46 1.89
C GLN A 28 -11.70 -11.94 3.05
N ILE A 29 -11.35 -11.54 4.28
CA ILE A 29 -12.05 -11.93 5.50
C ILE A 29 -12.60 -10.68 6.20
N PHE A 30 -13.86 -10.78 6.65
CA PHE A 30 -14.48 -9.83 7.56
C PHE A 30 -14.81 -10.52 8.88
N GLN A 31 -14.32 -9.97 9.98
CA GLN A 31 -14.66 -10.41 11.34
C GLN A 31 -15.43 -9.30 12.04
N GLN A 32 -16.60 -9.62 12.57
CA GLN A 32 -17.46 -8.62 13.21
C GLN A 32 -16.93 -8.16 14.57
N ASP A 33 -16.30 -9.07 15.31
CA ASP A 33 -15.81 -8.83 16.69
C ASP A 33 -14.29 -8.72 16.75
N LEU A 34 -13.69 -7.92 15.86
CA LEU A 34 -12.27 -7.63 15.94
C LEU A 34 -11.98 -6.86 17.23
N GLN A 35 -11.02 -7.34 18.01
CA GLN A 35 -10.49 -6.58 19.15
C GLN A 35 -9.83 -5.29 18.66
N ILE A 36 -9.96 -4.23 19.45
CA ILE A 36 -9.35 -2.93 19.14
C ILE A 36 -7.84 -3.12 18.98
N SER A 37 -7.29 -2.67 17.84
CA SER A 37 -5.86 -2.74 17.58
C SER A 37 -5.10 -1.87 18.59
N THR A 38 -4.20 -2.50 19.34
CA THR A 38 -3.38 -1.85 20.37
C THR A 38 -1.96 -1.53 19.91
N GLY A 39 -1.61 -1.88 18.66
CA GLY A 39 -0.29 -1.66 18.07
C GLY A 39 -0.36 -1.59 16.56
N GLY A 40 0.75 -1.20 15.94
CA GLY A 40 0.88 -1.27 14.48
C GLY A 40 1.03 -2.72 14.02
N THR A 41 0.17 -3.18 13.12
CA THR A 41 0.34 -4.46 12.42
C THR A 41 0.71 -4.21 10.98
N PHE A 42 1.44 -5.17 10.41
CA PHE A 42 1.94 -5.10 9.05
C PHE A 42 1.32 -6.20 8.21
N SER A 43 0.86 -5.84 7.03
CA SER A 43 0.35 -6.77 6.01
C SER A 43 0.93 -6.40 4.64
N SER A 44 0.96 -7.34 3.71
CA SER A 44 1.41 -7.03 2.35
C SER A 44 0.56 -7.69 1.29
N LYS A 45 0.42 -7.01 0.15
CA LYS A 45 -0.25 -7.51 -1.04
C LYS A 45 0.47 -7.03 -2.29
N THR A 46 0.69 -7.93 -3.25
CA THR A 46 1.31 -7.57 -4.52
C THR A 46 0.25 -7.27 -5.56
N LEU A 47 0.39 -6.13 -6.22
CA LEU A 47 -0.42 -5.73 -7.36
C LEU A 47 0.42 -5.81 -8.64
N ILE A 48 -0.25 -6.07 -9.74
CA ILE A 48 0.31 -6.08 -11.08
C ILE A 48 -0.29 -4.91 -11.85
N TYR A 49 0.51 -4.22 -12.65
CA TYR A 49 0.08 -3.10 -13.48
C TYR A 49 0.80 -3.08 -14.83
N GLY A 50 0.17 -2.48 -15.81
CA GLY A 50 0.74 -2.34 -17.16
C GLY A 50 1.22 -3.69 -17.72
N ASN A 51 2.42 -3.71 -18.30
CA ASN A 51 3.04 -4.91 -18.87
C ASN A 51 3.61 -5.84 -17.78
N ASN A 52 2.74 -6.37 -16.90
CA ASN A 52 3.10 -7.29 -15.82
C ASN A 52 4.13 -6.76 -14.79
N LYS A 53 4.30 -5.44 -14.69
CA LYS A 53 5.10 -4.84 -13.63
C LYS A 53 4.45 -5.12 -12.27
N GLN A 54 5.27 -5.29 -11.24
CA GLN A 54 4.80 -5.62 -9.89
C GLN A 54 5.10 -4.48 -8.93
N ILE A 55 4.13 -4.19 -8.06
CA ILE A 55 4.29 -3.29 -6.93
C ILE A 55 3.82 -4.00 -5.66
N LYS A 56 4.68 -4.06 -4.64
CA LYS A 56 4.36 -4.66 -3.36
C LYS A 56 3.86 -3.59 -2.40
N PHE A 57 2.58 -3.61 -2.10
CA PHE A 57 2.01 -2.77 -1.06
C PHE A 57 2.37 -3.34 0.31
N GLU A 58 3.02 -2.52 1.12
CA GLU A 58 3.29 -2.74 2.52
C GLU A 58 2.32 -1.89 3.33
N ILE A 59 1.33 -2.54 3.95
CA ILE A 59 0.18 -1.89 4.55
C ILE A 59 0.33 -1.91 6.06
N TRP A 60 0.33 -0.72 6.66
CA TRP A 60 0.47 -0.52 8.09
C TRP A 60 -0.87 -0.15 8.71
N ASP A 61 -1.40 -1.04 9.56
CA ASP A 61 -2.54 -0.75 10.43
C ASP A 61 -2.06 0.02 11.64
N THR A 62 -2.66 1.15 11.92
CA THR A 62 -2.29 1.96 13.10
C THR A 62 -3.35 1.87 14.18
N ALA A 63 -2.93 1.92 15.43
CA ALA A 63 -3.86 2.04 16.55
C ALA A 63 -4.57 3.41 16.49
N GLY A 64 -5.90 3.39 16.39
CA GLY A 64 -6.72 4.61 16.37
C GLY A 64 -6.95 5.22 17.75
N GLN A 65 -6.36 4.66 18.82
CA GLN A 65 -6.54 5.20 20.17
C GLN A 65 -5.63 6.41 20.39
N GLU A 66 -6.17 7.44 21.03
CA GLU A 66 -5.49 8.68 21.38
C GLU A 66 -4.16 8.48 22.14
N ARG A 67 -4.06 7.42 22.91
CA ARG A 67 -2.85 7.05 23.70
C ARG A 67 -1.63 6.74 22.81
N TYR A 68 -1.85 6.34 21.57
CA TYR A 68 -0.79 5.92 20.65
C TYR A 68 -0.55 6.93 19.52
N ARG A 69 -1.26 8.07 19.51
CA ARG A 69 -1.13 9.10 18.45
C ARG A 69 0.30 9.59 18.24
N SER A 70 1.10 9.71 19.30
CA SER A 70 2.50 10.12 19.21
C SER A 70 3.40 9.12 18.48
N LEU A 71 3.03 7.84 18.48
CA LEU A 71 3.78 6.79 17.76
C LEU A 71 3.41 6.71 16.30
N THR A 72 2.24 7.20 15.91
CA THR A 72 1.76 7.10 14.51
C THR A 72 2.57 7.95 13.54
N THR A 73 3.21 9.02 14.01
CA THR A 73 4.08 9.87 13.19
C THR A 73 5.21 9.08 12.51
N MET A 74 5.72 8.05 13.16
CA MET A 74 6.77 7.19 12.58
C MET A 74 6.28 6.41 11.35
N PHE A 75 4.98 6.10 11.28
CA PHE A 75 4.44 5.29 10.19
C PHE A 75 4.26 6.08 8.89
N TYR A 76 3.88 7.37 8.95
CA TYR A 76 3.61 8.14 7.75
C TYR A 76 4.76 9.01 7.26
N LYS A 77 5.84 9.19 8.04
CA LYS A 77 7.04 9.93 7.61
C LYS A 77 7.67 9.41 6.31
N GLU A 78 7.59 8.11 6.07
CA GLU A 78 8.15 7.46 4.89
C GLU A 78 7.07 6.75 4.07
N ALA A 79 5.80 7.13 4.25
CA ALA A 79 4.71 6.52 3.51
C ALA A 79 4.57 7.12 2.12
N ASN A 80 4.27 6.26 1.15
CA ASN A 80 3.92 6.68 -0.21
C ASN A 80 2.43 7.07 -0.31
N ALA A 81 1.58 6.46 0.52
CA ALA A 81 0.16 6.81 0.61
C ALA A 81 -0.34 6.77 2.05
N ALA A 82 -1.26 7.67 2.38
CA ALA A 82 -2.02 7.68 3.62
C ALA A 82 -3.52 7.62 3.33
N ILE A 83 -4.18 6.61 3.91
CA ILE A 83 -5.63 6.42 3.84
C ILE A 83 -6.20 6.92 5.15
N LEU A 84 -6.92 8.04 5.11
CA LEU A 84 -7.62 8.63 6.24
C LEU A 84 -9.03 8.06 6.28
N VAL A 85 -9.32 7.23 7.27
CA VAL A 85 -10.56 6.46 7.37
C VAL A 85 -11.50 7.08 8.40
N TYR A 86 -12.75 7.27 8.02
CA TYR A 86 -13.83 7.61 8.93
C TYR A 86 -15.02 6.64 8.79
N ASP A 87 -15.88 6.63 9.80
CA ASP A 87 -17.13 5.87 9.82
C ASP A 87 -18.27 6.79 9.44
N ILE A 88 -19.00 6.50 8.36
CA ILE A 88 -20.11 7.35 7.88
C ILE A 88 -21.22 7.54 8.92
N THR A 89 -21.30 6.64 9.91
CA THR A 89 -22.32 6.71 10.98
C THR A 89 -21.90 7.52 12.20
N VAL A 90 -20.63 7.98 12.25
CA VAL A 90 -20.05 8.70 13.40
C VAL A 90 -19.45 10.01 12.94
N GLU A 91 -20.17 11.12 13.14
CA GLU A 91 -19.77 12.47 12.73
C GLU A 91 -18.41 12.87 13.32
N ASP A 92 -18.19 12.64 14.61
CA ASP A 92 -16.92 12.93 15.29
C ASP A 92 -15.73 12.27 14.60
N SER A 93 -15.90 11.08 14.01
CA SER A 93 -14.80 10.41 13.29
C SER A 93 -14.34 11.18 12.04
N PHE A 94 -15.24 11.90 11.38
CA PHE A 94 -14.90 12.76 10.26
C PHE A 94 -14.33 14.11 10.72
N GLU A 95 -14.86 14.68 11.80
CA GLU A 95 -14.31 15.89 12.41
C GLU A 95 -12.87 15.68 12.88
N GLN A 96 -12.58 14.54 13.54
CA GLN A 96 -11.22 14.17 13.93
C GLN A 96 -10.32 13.88 12.73
N LEU A 97 -10.86 13.30 11.64
CA LEU A 97 -10.12 13.12 10.40
C LEU A 97 -9.66 14.47 9.85
N GLN A 98 -10.53 15.47 9.79
CA GLN A 98 -10.21 16.80 9.26
C GLN A 98 -9.26 17.59 10.17
N SER A 99 -9.60 17.68 11.46
CA SER A 99 -8.91 18.56 12.40
C SER A 99 -7.56 18.00 12.88
N TYR A 100 -7.45 16.69 13.04
CA TYR A 100 -6.27 16.06 13.60
C TYR A 100 -5.49 15.24 12.55
N TRP A 101 -6.06 14.16 12.03
CA TRP A 101 -5.32 13.20 11.20
C TRP A 101 -4.78 13.81 9.91
N PHE A 102 -5.61 14.57 9.23
CA PHE A 102 -5.20 15.26 8.01
C PHE A 102 -4.08 16.27 8.25
N THR A 103 -4.21 17.08 9.31
CA THR A 103 -3.20 18.08 9.70
C THR A 103 -1.87 17.41 10.01
N GLN A 104 -1.90 16.33 10.80
CA GLN A 104 -0.68 15.61 11.16
C GLN A 104 0.04 15.00 9.93
N VAL A 105 -0.69 14.46 8.98
CA VAL A 105 -0.11 13.93 7.74
C VAL A 105 0.48 15.07 6.91
N LYS A 106 -0.23 16.18 6.78
CA LYS A 106 0.26 17.34 6.01
C LYS A 106 1.54 17.97 6.58
N GLU A 107 1.71 17.93 7.90
CA GLU A 107 2.89 18.50 8.58
C GLU A 107 4.12 17.59 8.53
N ALA A 108 3.94 16.26 8.50
CA ALA A 108 5.05 15.34 8.73
C ALA A 108 5.30 14.30 7.63
N ALA A 109 4.37 14.13 6.69
CA ALA A 109 4.54 13.21 5.56
C ALA A 109 5.31 13.88 4.41
N PRO A 110 5.87 13.07 3.47
CA PRO A 110 6.47 13.60 2.24
C PRO A 110 5.46 14.44 1.42
N GLU A 111 5.95 15.50 0.77
CA GLU A 111 5.10 16.40 -0.04
C GLU A 111 4.32 15.68 -1.16
N ASN A 112 4.88 14.61 -1.68
CA ASN A 112 4.31 13.80 -2.76
C ASN A 112 3.46 12.64 -2.28
N ILE A 113 3.12 12.57 -0.98
CA ILE A 113 2.27 11.50 -0.46
C ILE A 113 0.91 11.47 -1.15
N ILE A 114 0.45 10.29 -1.51
CA ILE A 114 -0.90 10.10 -2.04
C ILE A 114 -1.88 10.08 -0.87
N LEU A 115 -2.78 11.06 -0.82
CA LEU A 115 -3.83 11.15 0.19
C LEU A 115 -5.12 10.52 -0.31
N VAL A 116 -5.77 9.77 0.58
CA VAL A 116 -7.10 9.18 0.35
C VAL A 116 -8.00 9.46 1.54
N ILE A 117 -9.20 9.95 1.27
CA ILE A 117 -10.30 10.08 2.24
C ILE A 117 -11.23 8.88 2.04
N CYS A 118 -11.34 8.03 3.04
CA CYS A 118 -12.06 6.76 2.96
C CYS A 118 -13.30 6.78 3.86
N ALA A 119 -14.47 6.86 3.24
CA ALA A 119 -15.79 6.75 3.88
C ALA A 119 -16.11 5.26 4.08
N ASN A 120 -15.87 4.73 5.27
CA ASN A 120 -16.09 3.31 5.54
C ASN A 120 -17.45 3.05 6.19
N LYS A 121 -17.87 1.79 6.16
CA LYS A 121 -19.18 1.24 6.59
C LYS A 121 -20.34 1.72 5.73
N SER A 122 -20.09 1.87 4.42
CA SER A 122 -21.13 2.27 3.45
C SER A 122 -22.32 1.30 3.35
N ASP A 123 -22.21 0.10 3.95
CA ASP A 123 -23.37 -0.80 4.15
C ASP A 123 -24.40 -0.25 5.14
N LEU A 124 -24.05 0.77 5.94
CA LEU A 124 -24.88 1.41 6.95
C LEU A 124 -25.48 2.77 6.50
N LEU A 125 -25.71 2.99 5.19
CA LEU A 125 -26.24 4.23 4.63
C LEU A 125 -27.49 4.77 5.35
N LYS A 126 -28.38 3.89 5.85
CA LYS A 126 -29.55 4.33 6.62
C LYS A 126 -29.22 5.01 7.95
N GLN A 127 -28.00 4.86 8.42
CA GLN A 127 -27.49 5.43 9.67
C GLN A 127 -26.42 6.52 9.40
N GLU A 128 -26.26 6.90 8.14
CA GLU A 128 -25.31 7.93 7.73
C GLU A 128 -25.57 9.25 8.46
N LYS A 129 -24.49 9.85 8.96
CA LYS A 129 -24.47 11.15 9.64
C LYS A 129 -23.50 12.11 8.97
N VAL A 130 -22.58 11.61 8.17
CA VAL A 130 -21.61 12.41 7.42
C VAL A 130 -22.05 12.43 5.97
N ASP A 131 -22.47 13.56 5.47
CA ASP A 131 -22.86 13.75 4.08
C ASP A 131 -21.67 13.44 3.15
N GLU A 132 -21.86 12.50 2.21
CA GLU A 132 -20.84 12.09 1.26
C GLU A 132 -20.32 13.27 0.42
N GLU A 133 -21.19 14.20 0.03
CA GLU A 133 -20.81 15.37 -0.78
C GLU A 133 -19.86 16.29 -0.01
N VAL A 134 -20.05 16.44 1.31
CA VAL A 134 -19.14 17.21 2.17
C VAL A 134 -17.77 16.56 2.24
N ALA A 135 -17.73 15.24 2.41
CA ALA A 135 -16.47 14.50 2.48
C ALA A 135 -15.76 14.45 1.11
N ARG A 136 -16.50 14.32 0.02
CA ARG A 136 -15.98 14.35 -1.35
C ARG A 136 -15.38 15.72 -1.66
N LYS A 137 -16.07 16.79 -1.33
CA LYS A 137 -15.57 18.15 -1.50
C LYS A 137 -14.29 18.38 -0.68
N PHE A 138 -14.25 17.90 0.55
CA PHE A 138 -13.04 17.99 1.38
C PHE A 138 -11.85 17.28 0.72
N ALA A 139 -12.08 16.11 0.12
CA ALA A 139 -11.04 15.38 -0.61
C ALA A 139 -10.55 16.16 -1.84
N GLU A 140 -11.48 16.71 -2.65
CA GLU A 140 -11.17 17.52 -3.84
C GLU A 140 -10.37 18.78 -3.50
N ASP A 141 -10.82 19.54 -2.50
CA ASP A 141 -10.14 20.77 -2.04
C ASP A 141 -8.71 20.51 -1.56
N ASN A 142 -8.40 19.26 -1.17
CA ASN A 142 -7.10 18.84 -0.69
C ASN A 142 -6.30 17.94 -1.65
N ASN A 143 -6.75 17.82 -2.91
CA ASN A 143 -6.13 16.96 -3.93
C ASN A 143 -5.98 15.49 -3.48
N ALA A 144 -6.91 15.02 -2.65
CA ALA A 144 -6.98 13.65 -2.18
C ALA A 144 -7.96 12.83 -3.04
N ILE A 145 -7.73 11.51 -3.07
CA ILE A 145 -8.68 10.55 -3.64
C ILE A 145 -9.83 10.39 -2.64
N PHE A 146 -11.08 10.36 -3.11
CA PHE A 146 -12.22 9.97 -2.30
C PHE A 146 -12.65 8.54 -2.64
N CYS A 147 -12.86 7.71 -1.60
CA CYS A 147 -13.37 6.34 -1.75
C CYS A 147 -14.45 6.06 -0.72
N SER A 148 -15.58 5.48 -1.17
CA SER A 148 -16.60 4.91 -0.30
C SER A 148 -16.39 3.39 -0.23
N THR A 149 -16.33 2.83 1.00
CA THR A 149 -16.00 1.44 1.24
C THR A 149 -16.90 0.78 2.27
N SER A 150 -17.05 -0.53 2.16
CA SER A 150 -17.55 -1.38 3.24
C SER A 150 -16.68 -2.62 3.38
N ALA A 151 -15.95 -2.70 4.48
CA ALA A 151 -15.18 -3.91 4.77
C ALA A 151 -16.08 -5.13 4.97
N LYS A 152 -17.34 -4.92 5.38
CA LYS A 152 -18.30 -6.00 5.64
C LYS A 152 -18.73 -6.75 4.38
N ASN A 153 -19.01 -6.05 3.31
CA ASN A 153 -19.47 -6.62 2.05
C ASN A 153 -18.45 -6.51 0.91
N ALA A 154 -17.22 -6.11 1.23
CA ALA A 154 -16.11 -5.90 0.30
C ALA A 154 -16.30 -4.77 -0.73
N HIS A 155 -17.37 -3.97 -0.61
CA HIS A 155 -17.63 -2.88 -1.53
C HIS A 155 -16.49 -1.85 -1.52
N GLY A 156 -16.00 -1.45 -2.69
CA GLY A 156 -14.99 -0.41 -2.86
C GLY A 156 -13.58 -0.74 -2.31
N ILE A 157 -13.38 -1.92 -1.68
CA ILE A 157 -12.10 -2.25 -1.03
C ILE A 157 -10.97 -2.38 -2.06
N ASN A 158 -11.16 -3.17 -3.10
CA ASN A 158 -10.14 -3.32 -4.14
C ASN A 158 -9.94 -2.00 -4.90
N ASP A 159 -11.02 -1.28 -5.19
CA ASP A 159 -10.98 -0.01 -5.90
C ASP A 159 -10.16 1.05 -5.16
N LEU A 160 -10.26 1.10 -3.83
CA LEU A 160 -9.45 1.95 -2.97
C LEU A 160 -7.95 1.77 -3.24
N PHE A 161 -7.46 0.53 -3.19
CA PHE A 161 -6.04 0.24 -3.41
C PHE A 161 -5.63 0.37 -4.88
N PHE A 162 -6.52 0.03 -5.81
CA PHE A 162 -6.26 0.20 -7.24
C PHE A 162 -6.16 1.67 -7.63
N GLN A 163 -6.97 2.57 -7.09
CA GLN A 163 -6.86 4.00 -7.34
C GLN A 163 -5.52 4.57 -6.84
N ILE A 164 -5.02 4.11 -5.70
CA ILE A 164 -3.70 4.47 -5.20
C ILE A 164 -2.61 4.00 -6.18
N ALA A 165 -2.67 2.73 -6.60
CA ALA A 165 -1.72 2.19 -7.55
C ALA A 165 -1.76 2.91 -8.90
N LYS A 166 -2.95 3.21 -9.43
CA LYS A 166 -3.15 4.00 -10.66
C LYS A 166 -2.54 5.39 -10.56
N LYS A 167 -2.79 6.09 -9.45
CA LYS A 167 -2.23 7.43 -9.22
C LYS A 167 -0.70 7.41 -9.14
N TYR A 168 -0.12 6.36 -8.57
CA TYR A 168 1.33 6.20 -8.46
C TYR A 168 1.98 5.81 -9.79
N THR A 169 1.43 4.81 -10.47
CA THR A 169 2.05 4.20 -11.66
C THR A 169 1.68 4.90 -12.97
N GLY A 170 0.60 5.68 -12.96
CA GLY A 170 0.00 6.24 -14.18
C GLY A 170 -0.69 5.21 -15.09
N CYS A 171 -0.86 3.96 -14.62
CA CYS A 171 -1.47 2.87 -15.39
C CYS A 171 -2.89 2.59 -14.90
N ASP A 172 -3.85 2.46 -15.84
CA ASP A 172 -5.22 2.11 -15.51
C ASP A 172 -5.45 0.61 -15.29
N ASP A 173 -4.62 -0.21 -15.91
CA ASP A 173 -4.68 -1.67 -15.75
C ASP A 173 -3.93 -2.10 -14.48
N VAL A 174 -4.70 -2.29 -13.40
CA VAL A 174 -4.19 -2.73 -12.09
C VAL A 174 -5.02 -3.91 -11.61
N ARG A 175 -4.36 -4.97 -11.17
CA ARG A 175 -5.00 -6.17 -10.61
C ARG A 175 -4.20 -6.78 -9.46
N ILE A 176 -4.84 -7.60 -8.65
CA ILE A 176 -4.15 -8.36 -7.61
C ILE A 176 -3.35 -9.51 -8.26
N LYS A 177 -2.11 -9.70 -7.82
CA LYS A 177 -1.31 -10.88 -8.18
C LYS A 177 -1.92 -12.12 -7.52
N LYS A 178 -2.11 -13.19 -8.29
CA LYS A 178 -2.54 -14.49 -7.76
C LYS A 178 -1.33 -15.24 -7.18
N ASP A 179 -1.56 -16.04 -6.14
CA ASP A 179 -0.48 -16.72 -5.40
C ASP A 179 0.28 -17.75 -6.25
N ASP A 180 -0.36 -18.30 -7.29
CA ASP A 180 0.18 -19.29 -8.23
C ASP A 180 0.69 -18.67 -9.55
N GLU A 181 0.77 -17.34 -9.62
CA GLU A 181 1.13 -16.63 -10.84
C GLU A 181 2.63 -16.33 -10.88
N ASP A 182 3.38 -17.13 -11.65
CA ASP A 182 4.77 -16.85 -11.98
C ASP A 182 4.84 -15.81 -13.11
N ILE A 183 5.10 -14.56 -12.74
CA ILE A 183 5.30 -13.48 -13.71
C ILE A 183 6.79 -13.33 -13.93
N PRO A 184 7.29 -13.50 -15.17
CA PRO A 184 8.68 -13.21 -15.50
C PRO A 184 8.99 -11.74 -15.19
N ILE A 185 10.08 -11.51 -14.48
CA ILE A 185 10.60 -10.16 -14.25
C ILE A 185 11.23 -9.74 -15.57
N GLU A 186 10.61 -8.80 -16.29
CA GLU A 186 11.25 -8.16 -17.44
C GLU A 186 12.42 -7.32 -16.90
N GLU A 187 13.65 -7.72 -17.23
CA GLU A 187 14.82 -6.88 -17.04
C GLU A 187 14.68 -5.67 -17.99
N GLU A 188 14.62 -4.47 -17.46
CA GLU A 188 14.73 -3.26 -18.30
C GLU A 188 16.10 -3.30 -18.97
N GLU A 189 16.13 -3.62 -20.28
CA GLU A 189 17.30 -3.40 -21.11
C GLU A 189 17.58 -1.90 -21.10
N ASN A 190 18.61 -1.52 -20.34
CA ASN A 190 19.18 -0.18 -20.43
C ASN A 190 19.73 0.03 -21.83
N GLN A 191 18.92 0.59 -22.72
CA GLN A 191 19.39 1.15 -23.98
C GLN A 191 20.20 2.41 -23.71
N ASN A 192 21.43 2.22 -23.26
CA ASN A 192 22.50 3.18 -23.39
C ASN A 192 23.48 2.69 -24.45
N GLU A 193 23.05 2.67 -25.71
CA GLU A 193 23.95 2.71 -26.84
C GLU A 193 24.31 4.16 -27.13
N ASN A 194 25.44 4.61 -26.59
CA ASN A 194 26.33 5.53 -27.31
C ASN A 194 27.64 5.67 -26.53
N ALA A 195 28.68 5.04 -27.02
CA ALA A 195 29.97 5.66 -27.35
C ALA A 195 31.12 4.68 -27.34
N ASN A 196 31.70 4.60 -28.52
CA ASN A 196 33.11 4.34 -28.80
C ASN A 196 33.63 2.90 -28.95
N LYS A 197 33.69 2.56 -30.23
CA LYS A 197 34.69 1.66 -30.81
C LYS A 197 36.08 1.99 -30.29
N ILE A 198 36.81 1.00 -29.79
CA ILE A 198 38.25 0.79 -30.03
C ILE A 198 38.65 -0.62 -29.52
N GLY A 199 39.26 -1.42 -30.42
CA GLY A 199 40.30 -2.38 -30.07
C GLY A 199 39.92 -3.81 -29.80
N THR A 200 39.87 -4.58 -30.87
CA THR A 200 40.00 -6.04 -30.92
C THR A 200 41.30 -6.51 -30.26
N VAL A 201 41.24 -7.40 -29.28
CA VAL A 201 42.31 -8.34 -29.01
C VAL A 201 41.68 -9.71 -28.72
N LYS A 202 41.90 -10.64 -29.65
CA LYS A 202 41.65 -12.07 -29.49
C LYS A 202 42.74 -12.63 -28.59
N ILE A 203 42.40 -13.37 -27.54
CA ILE A 203 43.25 -14.42 -26.98
C ILE A 203 42.41 -15.66 -26.74
N SER A 204 42.94 -16.74 -27.33
CA SER A 204 42.43 -18.07 -27.45
C SER A 204 42.56 -18.89 -26.14
N THR A 205 41.56 -19.68 -25.90
CA THR A 205 41.59 -21.10 -25.44
C THR A 205 42.74 -21.58 -24.55
N ILE A 206 42.44 -22.01 -23.34
CA ILE A 206 43.10 -23.17 -22.74
C ILE A 206 42.07 -24.07 -22.05
N LYS A 207 42.12 -25.35 -22.43
CA LYS A 207 41.29 -26.49 -21.98
C LYS A 207 41.69 -26.99 -20.59
N THR A 208 40.67 -27.44 -19.89
CA THR A 208 40.58 -28.62 -18.96
C THR A 208 41.87 -29.23 -18.37
N VAL A 209 41.86 -29.49 -17.08
CA VAL A 209 42.20 -30.78 -16.50
C VAL A 209 41.42 -31.03 -15.20
N ASN A 210 40.70 -32.16 -15.18
CA ASN A 210 40.19 -32.85 -13.99
C ASN A 210 41.37 -33.32 -13.12
N ASN A 211 41.17 -33.33 -11.78
CA ASN A 211 41.53 -34.53 -11.00
C ASN A 211 40.82 -34.55 -9.63
N ASN A 212 40.23 -35.72 -9.42
CA ASN A 212 39.81 -36.28 -8.14
C ASN A 212 41.00 -36.38 -7.15
N GLU A 213 40.73 -36.25 -5.86
CA GLU A 213 40.84 -37.35 -4.89
C GLU A 213 40.84 -36.91 -3.42
N LYS A 214 40.00 -37.66 -2.68
CA LYS A 214 40.17 -38.22 -1.33
C LYS A 214 40.26 -37.35 -0.07
N LYS A 215 39.19 -37.59 0.71
CA LYS A 215 39.13 -37.98 2.14
C LYS A 215 40.30 -37.60 3.06
N LYS A 216 39.96 -36.96 4.20
CA LYS A 216 40.18 -37.55 5.54
C LYS A 216 39.45 -36.77 6.67
N LYS A 217 38.98 -37.58 7.59
CA LYS A 217 38.33 -37.35 8.89
C LYS A 217 39.29 -36.78 9.96
N CYS A 218 38.62 -36.35 11.04
CA CYS A 218 39.07 -36.22 12.45
C CYS A 218 39.75 -34.86 12.76
N CYS A 219 39.44 -34.21 13.81
CA CYS A 219 38.82 -34.48 15.13
C CYS A 219 37.79 -33.41 15.48
#